data_f3544454ddb3e7c37b16be5e89d426e7
#
_entry.id   f3544454ddb3e7c37b16be5e89d426e7
#
_cell.length_a   1.000
_cell.length_b   1.000
_cell.length_c   1.000
_cell.angle_alpha   90.00
_cell.angle_beta   90.00
_cell.angle_gamma   90.00
#
_symmetry.space_group_name_H-M   'P 1'
#
loop_
_entity.id
_entity.type
_entity.pdbx_description
1 polymer ?
#
loop_
_entity_poly.entity_id
_entity_poly.type
_entity_poly.pdbx_seq_one_letter_code
_entity_poly.pdbx_strand_id
1 'polypeptide(L)'
;MQSKSLIILAVGLGLAVIASRPASAQPLPVSYAIQEQGIASAARQGLAEFAKQNQAEYGARLPDGFPLALADGRELASLQLGRGFPVYTVDPQRLLSAEADLSRLMTPTGSWRFVVLSGARPVGLVTVEKMDGRWQAISFGAAELARNVEAAQAGHGQTRFLRVYQAQTDFLEVAPAGGKPRFAALMSARERLSLQQQPALLDGADLIEPLRAAVRAGLASFR
;
A
#
# COMPACT_ATOMS: atom_id res chain seq x y z
N MET A 1 -40.40 -6.96 -77.82
CA MET A 1 -39.45 -5.90 -77.34
C MET A 1 -39.30 -6.09 -75.85
N GLN A 2 -38.13 -6.61 -75.43
CA GLN A 2 -37.88 -7.01 -74.03
C GLN A 2 -37.20 -5.85 -73.29
N SER A 3 -37.82 -5.43 -72.19
CA SER A 3 -37.26 -4.44 -71.29
C SER A 3 -36.40 -5.13 -70.22
N LYS A 4 -35.11 -4.80 -70.17
CA LYS A 4 -34.15 -5.34 -69.19
C LYS A 4 -34.17 -4.46 -67.95
N SER A 5 -34.65 -5.01 -66.81
CA SER A 5 -34.54 -4.38 -65.50
C SER A 5 -33.15 -4.58 -64.93
N LEU A 6 -32.48 -3.47 -64.57
CA LEU A 6 -31.19 -3.44 -63.91
C LEU A 6 -31.40 -3.44 -62.37
N ILE A 7 -30.96 -4.50 -61.72
CA ILE A 7 -30.98 -4.59 -60.24
C ILE A 7 -29.66 -4.05 -59.72
N ILE A 8 -29.68 -2.93 -59.01
CA ILE A 8 -28.57 -2.35 -58.30
C ILE A 8 -28.52 -2.95 -56.89
N LEU A 9 -27.49 -3.75 -56.62
CA LEU A 9 -27.23 -4.32 -55.31
C LEU A 9 -26.42 -3.30 -54.49
N ALA A 10 -27.04 -2.65 -53.48
CA ALA A 10 -26.35 -1.77 -52.55
C ALA A 10 -25.76 -2.60 -51.43
N VAL A 11 -24.42 -2.71 -51.38
CA VAL A 11 -23.67 -3.32 -50.26
C VAL A 11 -23.50 -2.27 -49.21
N GLY A 12 -24.27 -2.36 -48.14
CA GLY A 12 -24.12 -1.52 -46.95
C GLY A 12 -22.98 -2.02 -46.05
N LEU A 13 -21.90 -1.27 -46.02
CA LEU A 13 -20.80 -1.51 -45.08
C LEU A 13 -21.23 -0.98 -43.70
N GLY A 14 -21.69 -1.86 -42.80
CA GLY A 14 -21.95 -1.52 -41.40
C GLY A 14 -20.67 -1.38 -40.60
N LEU A 15 -20.24 -0.15 -40.28
CA LEU A 15 -19.22 0.10 -39.28
C LEU A 15 -19.80 -0.20 -37.89
N ALA A 16 -19.40 -1.32 -37.29
CA ALA A 16 -19.65 -1.62 -35.89
C ALA A 16 -18.70 -0.77 -35.03
N VAL A 17 -19.22 0.32 -34.48
CA VAL A 17 -18.52 1.08 -33.43
C VAL A 17 -18.56 0.27 -32.13
N ILE A 18 -17.46 -0.39 -31.81
CA ILE A 18 -17.28 -1.05 -30.52
C ILE A 18 -17.05 0.07 -29.50
N ALA A 19 -18.09 0.50 -28.82
CA ALA A 19 -18.00 1.38 -27.68
C ALA A 19 -17.36 0.62 -26.52
N SER A 20 -16.06 0.82 -26.30
CA SER A 20 -15.36 0.35 -25.12
C SER A 20 -15.96 1.03 -23.89
N ARG A 21 -16.80 0.30 -23.13
CA ARG A 21 -17.28 0.75 -21.84
C ARG A 21 -16.07 0.85 -20.90
N PRO A 22 -15.87 1.97 -20.19
CA PRO A 22 -14.88 2.02 -19.12
C PRO A 22 -15.27 0.97 -18.08
N ALA A 23 -14.31 0.12 -17.70
CA ALA A 23 -14.49 -0.85 -16.64
C ALA A 23 -14.84 -0.09 -15.36
N SER A 24 -16.09 -0.11 -14.96
CA SER A 24 -16.55 0.46 -13.70
C SER A 24 -15.87 -0.31 -12.57
N ALA A 25 -15.05 0.38 -11.77
CA ALA A 25 -14.49 -0.19 -10.55
C ALA A 25 -15.67 -0.71 -9.71
N GLN A 26 -15.69 -2.01 -9.43
CA GLN A 26 -16.73 -2.59 -8.59
C GLN A 26 -16.68 -1.92 -7.21
N PRO A 27 -17.79 -1.41 -6.68
CA PRO A 27 -17.80 -0.87 -5.34
C PRO A 27 -17.40 -1.99 -4.35
N LEU A 28 -16.55 -1.65 -3.39
CA LEU A 28 -16.15 -2.57 -2.33
C LEU A 28 -17.40 -3.09 -1.59
N PRO A 29 -17.39 -4.34 -1.13
CA PRO A 29 -18.51 -4.84 -0.33
C PRO A 29 -18.70 -3.94 0.90
N VAL A 30 -19.95 -3.62 1.22
CA VAL A 30 -20.33 -2.67 2.28
C VAL A 30 -19.66 -2.97 3.62
N SER A 31 -19.47 -4.25 3.94
CA SER A 31 -18.76 -4.70 5.15
C SER A 31 -17.30 -4.24 5.20
N TYR A 32 -16.59 -4.24 4.05
CA TYR A 32 -15.19 -3.80 3.97
C TYR A 32 -15.09 -2.27 4.14
N ALA A 33 -15.98 -1.52 3.50
CA ALA A 33 -16.01 -0.06 3.64
C ALA A 33 -16.32 0.39 5.08
N ILE A 34 -17.24 -0.30 5.77
CA ILE A 34 -17.56 -0.01 7.19
C ILE A 34 -16.37 -0.33 8.09
N GLN A 35 -15.69 -1.45 7.84
CA GLN A 35 -14.50 -1.84 8.59
C GLN A 35 -13.37 -0.81 8.40
N GLU A 36 -13.11 -0.40 7.17
CA GLU A 36 -12.08 0.59 6.85
C GLU A 36 -12.37 1.95 7.51
N GLN A 37 -13.64 2.39 7.55
CA GLN A 37 -14.04 3.59 8.27
C GLN A 37 -13.79 3.49 9.78
N GLY A 38 -14.07 2.35 10.40
CA GLY A 38 -13.79 2.10 11.81
C GLY A 38 -12.29 2.14 12.13
N ILE A 39 -11.46 1.58 11.27
CA ILE A 39 -10.00 1.60 11.40
C ILE A 39 -9.46 3.02 11.26
N ALA A 40 -9.90 3.76 10.25
CA ALA A 40 -9.49 5.15 10.04
C ALA A 40 -9.97 6.07 11.18
N SER A 41 -11.13 5.79 11.78
CA SER A 41 -11.61 6.51 12.96
C SER A 41 -10.70 6.29 14.16
N ALA A 42 -10.31 5.04 14.43
CA ALA A 42 -9.38 4.70 15.51
C ALA A 42 -8.00 5.36 15.30
N ALA A 43 -7.50 5.39 14.04
CA ALA A 43 -6.27 6.07 13.70
C ALA A 43 -6.34 7.57 13.99
N ARG A 44 -7.44 8.25 13.59
CA ARG A 44 -7.64 9.69 13.85
C ARG A 44 -7.73 9.99 15.34
N GLN A 45 -8.50 9.20 16.07
CA GLN A 45 -8.65 9.37 17.52
C GLN A 45 -7.30 9.20 18.21
N GLY A 46 -6.55 8.12 17.90
CA GLY A 46 -5.23 7.89 18.48
C GLY A 46 -4.23 8.99 18.12
N LEU A 47 -4.25 9.48 16.87
CA LEU A 47 -3.38 10.59 16.46
C LEU A 47 -3.71 11.88 17.22
N ALA A 48 -4.99 12.21 17.40
CA ALA A 48 -5.42 13.38 18.15
C ALA A 48 -5.02 13.29 19.63
N GLU A 49 -5.16 12.11 20.23
CA GLU A 49 -4.75 11.86 21.61
C GLU A 49 -3.24 11.93 21.79
N PHE A 50 -2.48 11.29 20.90
CA PHE A 50 -1.02 11.40 20.83
C PHE A 50 -0.57 12.87 20.74
N ALA A 51 -1.15 13.64 19.82
CA ALA A 51 -0.81 15.04 19.64
C ALA A 51 -1.10 15.86 20.92
N LYS A 52 -2.28 15.67 21.51
CA LYS A 52 -2.70 16.37 22.74
C LYS A 52 -1.79 16.08 23.92
N GLN A 53 -1.46 14.80 24.14
CA GLN A 53 -0.60 14.38 25.25
C GLN A 53 0.81 14.96 25.10
N ASN A 54 1.41 14.83 23.92
CA ASN A 54 2.76 15.31 23.68
C ASN A 54 2.83 16.86 23.66
N GLN A 55 1.77 17.53 23.19
CA GLN A 55 1.68 19.00 23.29
C GLN A 55 1.65 19.48 24.76
N ALA A 56 0.93 18.76 25.60
CA ALA A 56 0.85 19.08 27.04
C ALA A 56 2.19 18.78 27.75
N GLU A 57 2.89 17.73 27.38
CA GLU A 57 4.13 17.30 28.02
C GLU A 57 5.34 18.13 27.58
N TYR A 58 5.49 18.37 26.28
CA TYR A 58 6.70 18.96 25.71
C TYR A 58 6.52 20.40 25.20
N GLY A 59 5.29 20.85 24.98
CA GLY A 59 5.01 22.17 24.42
C GLY A 59 5.65 22.31 23.02
N ALA A 60 6.44 23.37 22.82
CA ALA A 60 7.11 23.62 21.56
C ALA A 60 8.41 22.82 21.38
N ARG A 61 9.03 22.34 22.45
CA ARG A 61 10.35 21.70 22.41
C ARG A 61 10.24 20.19 22.54
N LEU A 62 10.26 19.51 21.42
CA LEU A 62 10.22 18.04 21.39
C LEU A 62 11.58 17.44 21.83
N PRO A 63 11.59 16.27 22.49
CA PRO A 63 12.82 15.58 22.84
C PRO A 63 13.53 15.01 21.60
N ASP A 64 14.83 14.77 21.76
CA ASP A 64 15.60 14.03 20.76
C ASP A 64 15.03 12.63 20.58
N GLY A 65 14.94 12.18 19.32
CA GLY A 65 14.35 10.87 19.01
C GLY A 65 12.81 10.84 19.06
N PHE A 66 12.15 12.00 19.05
CA PHE A 66 10.68 12.04 18.96
C PHE A 66 10.19 11.18 17.78
N PRO A 67 9.13 10.37 17.95
CA PRO A 67 8.78 9.34 16.95
C PRO A 67 8.35 9.89 15.59
N LEU A 68 7.82 11.11 15.52
CA LEU A 68 7.46 11.78 14.28
C LEU A 68 8.54 12.80 13.90
N ALA A 69 8.82 12.93 12.59
CA ALA A 69 9.82 13.88 12.06
C ALA A 69 9.24 15.30 12.00
N LEU A 70 9.02 15.89 13.17
CA LEU A 70 8.52 17.27 13.33
C LEU A 70 9.70 18.23 13.55
N ALA A 71 9.55 19.47 13.10
CA ALA A 71 10.55 20.52 13.36
C ALA A 71 10.43 21.04 14.80
N ASP A 72 9.21 21.19 15.29
CA ASP A 72 8.91 21.52 16.69
C ASP A 72 7.51 21.05 17.11
N GLY A 73 7.20 21.18 18.42
CA GLY A 73 5.93 20.71 18.97
C GLY A 73 4.70 21.49 18.52
N ARG A 74 4.85 22.65 17.90
CA ARG A 74 3.69 23.42 17.36
C ARG A 74 3.04 22.68 16.18
N GLU A 75 3.82 21.86 15.46
CA GLU A 75 3.28 21.05 14.38
C GLU A 75 2.30 19.97 14.87
N LEU A 76 2.36 19.55 16.14
CA LEU A 76 1.45 18.56 16.71
C LEU A 76 -0.03 18.95 16.55
N ALA A 77 -0.35 20.24 16.64
CA ALA A 77 -1.71 20.73 16.50
C ALA A 77 -2.28 20.65 15.06
N SER A 78 -1.41 20.52 14.07
CA SER A 78 -1.77 20.49 12.63
C SER A 78 -1.60 19.13 11.98
N LEU A 79 -1.34 18.08 12.75
CA LEU A 79 -1.19 16.74 12.22
C LEU A 79 -2.47 16.24 11.55
N GLN A 80 -2.31 15.62 10.40
CA GLN A 80 -3.40 15.05 9.62
C GLN A 80 -3.15 13.58 9.31
N LEU A 81 -4.25 12.82 9.24
CA LEU A 81 -4.20 11.44 8.79
C LEU A 81 -4.27 11.41 7.26
N GLY A 82 -3.22 10.89 6.64
CA GLY A 82 -3.16 10.62 5.21
C GLY A 82 -3.77 9.27 4.85
N ARG A 83 -3.32 8.73 3.72
CA ARG A 83 -3.83 7.46 3.20
C ARG A 83 -3.45 6.29 4.11
N GLY A 84 -4.40 5.35 4.27
CA GLY A 84 -4.21 4.10 4.99
C GLY A 84 -3.98 2.91 4.05
N PHE A 85 -3.35 1.89 4.58
CA PHE A 85 -3.09 0.63 3.87
C PHE A 85 -3.01 -0.55 4.86
N PRO A 86 -3.55 -1.73 4.49
CA PRO A 86 -3.42 -2.95 5.28
C PRO A 86 -2.00 -3.52 5.17
N VAL A 87 -1.55 -4.13 6.26
CA VAL A 87 -0.23 -4.78 6.34
C VAL A 87 -0.37 -6.27 6.08
N TYR A 88 0.47 -6.78 5.20
CA TYR A 88 0.57 -8.19 4.83
C TYR A 88 1.96 -8.73 5.12
N THR A 89 2.04 -10.03 5.27
CA THR A 89 3.29 -10.78 5.32
C THR A 89 3.21 -12.01 4.42
N VAL A 90 4.30 -12.75 4.32
CA VAL A 90 4.37 -14.03 3.61
C VAL A 90 4.92 -15.09 4.57
N ASP A 91 4.28 -16.23 4.61
CA ASP A 91 4.81 -17.40 5.30
C ASP A 91 6.10 -17.87 4.61
N PRO A 92 7.24 -17.95 5.33
CA PRO A 92 8.53 -18.30 4.73
C PRO A 92 8.54 -19.71 4.12
N GLN A 93 7.84 -20.68 4.71
CA GLN A 93 7.80 -22.04 4.19
C GLN A 93 7.03 -22.08 2.86
N ARG A 94 5.91 -21.36 2.78
CA ARG A 94 5.15 -21.22 1.54
C ARG A 94 5.96 -20.52 0.45
N LEU A 95 6.68 -19.47 0.80
CA LEU A 95 7.54 -18.76 -0.16
C LEU A 95 8.66 -19.67 -0.70
N LEU A 96 9.24 -20.53 0.15
CA LEU A 96 10.33 -21.43 -0.23
C LEU A 96 9.88 -22.61 -1.09
N SER A 97 8.62 -23.08 -0.93
CA SER A 97 8.11 -24.31 -1.54
C SER A 97 7.19 -24.09 -2.75
N ALA A 98 6.53 -22.92 -2.87
CA ALA A 98 5.50 -22.71 -3.87
C ALA A 98 6.04 -22.09 -5.16
N GLU A 99 5.65 -22.63 -6.32
CA GLU A 99 5.65 -21.87 -7.56
C GLU A 99 4.48 -20.92 -7.51
N ALA A 100 4.68 -19.64 -7.17
CA ALA A 100 3.55 -18.79 -6.92
C ALA A 100 3.76 -17.34 -7.30
N ASP A 101 2.66 -16.73 -7.62
CA ASP A 101 2.45 -15.31 -7.66
C ASP A 101 2.57 -14.73 -6.24
N LEU A 102 3.48 -13.78 -6.04
CA LEU A 102 3.74 -13.15 -4.74
C LEU A 102 2.46 -12.60 -4.10
N SER A 103 1.56 -12.00 -4.90
CA SER A 103 0.27 -11.48 -4.43
C SER A 103 -0.62 -12.53 -3.77
N ARG A 104 -0.55 -13.79 -4.24
CA ARG A 104 -1.32 -14.91 -3.69
C ARG A 104 -0.71 -15.51 -2.43
N LEU A 105 0.58 -15.29 -2.21
CA LEU A 105 1.27 -15.71 -0.99
C LEU A 105 1.04 -14.74 0.18
N MET A 106 0.60 -13.51 -0.11
CA MET A 106 0.40 -12.48 0.89
C MET A 106 -0.75 -12.85 1.83
N THR A 107 -0.48 -12.81 3.13
CA THR A 107 -1.44 -13.06 4.22
C THR A 107 -1.60 -11.80 5.05
N PRO A 108 -2.83 -11.34 5.35
CA PRO A 108 -3.04 -10.16 6.18
C PRO A 108 -2.54 -10.40 7.61
N THR A 109 -1.87 -9.42 8.19
CA THR A 109 -1.41 -9.46 9.59
C THR A 109 -2.48 -9.04 10.59
N GLY A 110 -3.57 -8.43 10.13
CA GLY A 110 -4.57 -7.78 10.97
C GLY A 110 -4.23 -6.33 11.32
N SER A 111 -3.02 -5.86 10.99
CA SER A 111 -2.60 -4.48 11.24
C SER A 111 -2.91 -3.57 10.04
N TRP A 112 -3.13 -2.30 10.33
CA TRP A 112 -3.22 -1.22 9.35
C TRP A 112 -2.23 -0.11 9.68
N ARG A 113 -1.76 0.58 8.66
CA ARG A 113 -0.94 1.77 8.82
C ARG A 113 -1.52 2.93 8.05
N PHE A 114 -1.35 4.13 8.60
CA PHE A 114 -1.74 5.38 7.94
C PHE A 114 -0.56 6.33 7.95
N VAL A 115 -0.37 7.04 6.86
CA VAL A 115 0.61 8.12 6.79
C VAL A 115 0.14 9.26 7.71
N VAL A 116 1.05 9.80 8.51
CA VAL A 116 0.84 11.01 9.29
C VAL A 116 1.50 12.16 8.56
N LEU A 117 0.73 13.22 8.33
CA LEU A 117 1.16 14.40 7.58
C LEU A 117 1.24 15.63 8.50
N SER A 118 2.27 16.46 8.29
CA SER A 118 2.33 17.86 8.74
C SER A 118 2.27 18.73 7.49
N GLY A 119 1.11 19.35 7.23
CA GLY A 119 0.80 19.92 5.91
C GLY A 119 0.82 18.84 4.82
N ALA A 120 1.65 19.02 3.79
CA ALA A 120 1.85 18.02 2.74
C ALA A 120 3.04 17.06 3.02
N ARG A 121 3.76 17.23 4.12
CA ARG A 121 4.99 16.49 4.43
C ARG A 121 4.68 15.22 5.23
N PRO A 122 5.04 14.02 4.75
CA PRO A 122 4.95 12.79 5.54
C PRO A 122 5.95 12.85 6.70
N VAL A 123 5.44 12.72 7.93
CA VAL A 123 6.24 12.83 9.16
C VAL A 123 6.31 11.55 9.95
N GLY A 124 5.52 10.54 9.58
CA GLY A 124 5.52 9.24 10.22
C GLY A 124 4.34 8.38 9.80
N LEU A 125 4.22 7.24 10.44
CA LEU A 125 3.09 6.32 10.34
C LEU A 125 2.41 6.19 11.70
N VAL A 126 1.10 6.00 11.71
CA VAL A 126 0.37 5.43 12.84
C VAL A 126 -0.03 3.99 12.49
N THR A 127 0.27 3.06 13.38
CA THR A 127 -0.16 1.66 13.27
C THR A 127 -1.40 1.43 14.11
N VAL A 128 -2.38 0.76 13.52
CA VAL A 128 -3.67 0.43 14.15
C VAL A 128 -3.84 -1.09 14.14
N GLU A 129 -4.19 -1.64 15.27
CA GLU A 129 -4.48 -3.07 15.46
C GLU A 129 -5.77 -3.28 16.23
N LYS A 130 -6.31 -4.48 16.13
CA LYS A 130 -7.50 -4.86 16.89
C LYS A 130 -7.08 -5.47 18.21
N MET A 131 -7.34 -4.75 19.31
CA MET A 131 -7.10 -5.18 20.68
C MET A 131 -8.41 -5.28 21.44
N ASP A 132 -8.67 -6.42 22.08
CA ASP A 132 -9.92 -6.67 22.82
C ASP A 132 -11.20 -6.39 22.01
N GLY A 133 -11.17 -6.75 20.73
CA GLY A 133 -12.29 -6.55 19.82
C GLY A 133 -12.44 -5.15 19.24
N ARG A 134 -11.63 -4.17 19.65
CA ARG A 134 -11.68 -2.76 19.22
C ARG A 134 -10.40 -2.35 18.48
N TRP A 135 -10.55 -1.53 17.44
CA TRP A 135 -9.42 -0.93 16.75
C TRP A 135 -8.79 0.16 17.58
N GLN A 136 -7.46 0.13 17.72
CA GLN A 136 -6.69 1.07 18.53
C GLN A 136 -5.39 1.45 17.81
N ALA A 137 -5.00 2.73 17.90
CA ALA A 137 -3.67 3.17 17.50
C ALA A 137 -2.66 2.69 18.55
N ILE A 138 -1.67 1.90 18.11
CA ILE A 138 -0.73 1.24 19.03
C ILE A 138 0.70 1.76 18.92
N SER A 139 1.04 2.41 17.79
CA SER A 139 2.38 2.97 17.63
C SER A 139 2.40 4.15 16.66
N PHE A 140 3.38 5.03 16.86
CA PHE A 140 3.67 6.18 16.02
C PHE A 140 5.16 6.18 15.66
N GLY A 141 5.54 6.56 14.44
CA GLY A 141 6.94 6.64 14.07
C GLY A 141 7.22 6.31 12.60
N ALA A 142 8.43 5.81 12.32
CA ALA A 142 8.86 5.36 10.98
C ALA A 142 8.74 6.44 9.89
N ALA A 143 9.24 7.64 10.17
CA ALA A 143 9.13 8.80 9.27
C ALA A 143 9.72 8.54 7.87
N GLU A 144 10.83 7.83 7.79
CA GLU A 144 11.45 7.48 6.51
C GLU A 144 10.60 6.52 5.70
N LEU A 145 10.06 5.49 6.37
CA LEU A 145 9.13 4.57 5.72
C LEU A 145 7.87 5.30 5.23
N ALA A 146 7.35 6.27 6.01
CA ALA A 146 6.21 7.09 5.59
C ALA A 146 6.48 7.85 4.30
N ARG A 147 7.65 8.46 4.16
CA ARG A 147 8.07 9.14 2.92
C ARG A 147 8.17 8.19 1.74
N ASN A 148 8.76 7.01 1.95
CA ASN A 148 8.90 5.99 0.90
C ASN A 148 7.53 5.48 0.43
N VAL A 149 6.62 5.21 1.36
CA VAL A 149 5.27 4.74 1.06
C VAL A 149 4.47 5.83 0.33
N GLU A 150 4.50 7.07 0.81
CA GLU A 150 3.76 8.17 0.18
C GLU A 150 4.21 8.39 -1.27
N ALA A 151 5.53 8.37 -1.52
CA ALA A 151 6.07 8.47 -2.87
C ALA A 151 5.65 7.28 -3.76
N ALA A 152 5.61 6.06 -3.21
CA ALA A 152 5.22 4.86 -3.95
C ALA A 152 3.70 4.76 -4.17
N GLN A 153 2.89 5.38 -3.32
CA GLN A 153 1.42 5.43 -3.47
C GLN A 153 0.95 6.48 -4.49
N ALA A 154 1.79 7.45 -4.84
CA ALA A 154 1.41 8.55 -5.71
C ALA A 154 0.86 8.05 -7.05
N GLY A 155 -0.35 8.49 -7.40
CA GLY A 155 -1.03 8.09 -8.65
C GLY A 155 -1.64 6.69 -8.66
N HIS A 156 -1.55 5.93 -7.55
CA HIS A 156 -2.14 4.60 -7.43
C HIS A 156 -3.40 4.60 -6.55
N GLY A 157 -4.31 3.65 -6.81
CA GLY A 157 -5.54 3.45 -6.04
C GLY A 157 -5.27 2.74 -4.71
N GLN A 158 -5.92 1.59 -4.51
CA GLN A 158 -5.69 0.78 -3.31
C GLN A 158 -4.30 0.14 -3.34
N THR A 159 -3.65 0.15 -2.19
CA THR A 159 -2.32 -0.42 -2.01
C THR A 159 -2.33 -1.38 -0.81
N ARG A 160 -1.45 -2.40 -0.86
CA ARG A 160 -1.20 -3.33 0.23
C ARG A 160 0.28 -3.27 0.59
N PHE A 161 0.58 -3.09 1.86
CA PHE A 161 1.97 -3.08 2.32
C PHE A 161 2.39 -4.51 2.65
N LEU A 162 3.49 -4.98 2.06
CA LEU A 162 4.07 -6.30 2.30
C LEU A 162 5.36 -6.17 3.08
N ARG A 163 5.43 -6.83 4.25
CA ARG A 163 6.66 -7.02 5.00
C ARG A 163 7.06 -8.48 5.02
N VAL A 164 8.25 -8.78 4.50
CA VAL A 164 8.86 -10.12 4.59
C VAL A 164 9.89 -10.10 5.70
N TYR A 165 9.48 -10.55 6.89
CA TYR A 165 10.27 -10.40 8.12
C TYR A 165 11.65 -11.05 8.04
N GLN A 166 11.74 -12.28 7.53
CA GLN A 166 13.00 -13.03 7.45
C GLN A 166 13.98 -12.41 6.44
N ALA A 167 13.48 -11.76 5.41
CA ALA A 167 14.28 -11.03 4.43
C ALA A 167 14.55 -9.58 4.87
N GLN A 168 13.85 -9.08 5.89
CA GLN A 168 13.87 -7.68 6.34
C GLN A 168 13.57 -6.70 5.18
N THR A 169 12.59 -7.03 4.35
CA THR A 169 12.23 -6.25 3.15
C THR A 169 10.81 -5.78 3.21
N ASP A 170 10.58 -4.58 2.67
CA ASP A 170 9.27 -3.95 2.58
C ASP A 170 8.96 -3.61 1.12
N PHE A 171 7.73 -3.88 0.72
CA PHE A 171 7.18 -3.56 -0.60
C PHE A 171 5.82 -2.91 -0.46
N LEU A 172 5.45 -2.14 -1.47
CA LEU A 172 4.08 -1.71 -1.65
C LEU A 172 3.51 -2.36 -2.91
N GLU A 173 2.53 -3.21 -2.73
CA GLU A 173 1.76 -3.72 -3.85
C GLU A 173 0.75 -2.66 -4.30
N VAL A 174 0.74 -2.39 -5.59
CA VAL A 174 -0.19 -1.49 -6.25
C VAL A 174 -0.96 -2.26 -7.30
N ALA A 175 -2.28 -2.12 -7.31
CA ALA A 175 -3.13 -2.72 -8.31
C ALA A 175 -3.65 -1.62 -9.23
N PRO A 176 -3.11 -1.47 -10.45
CA PRO A 176 -3.67 -0.54 -11.43
C PRO A 176 -5.06 -1.02 -11.85
N ALA A 177 -5.95 -0.08 -12.18
CA ALA A 177 -7.30 -0.41 -12.61
C ALA A 177 -7.28 -1.37 -13.81
N GLY A 178 -7.80 -2.59 -13.62
CA GLY A 178 -7.85 -3.63 -14.67
C GLY A 178 -6.51 -4.30 -15.02
N GLY A 179 -5.44 -4.01 -14.28
CA GLY A 179 -4.11 -4.59 -14.49
C GLY A 179 -3.73 -5.63 -13.44
N LYS A 180 -2.63 -6.34 -13.71
CA LYS A 180 -2.02 -7.24 -12.71
C LYS A 180 -1.38 -6.42 -11.58
N PRO A 181 -1.41 -6.90 -10.32
CA PRO A 181 -0.67 -6.30 -9.24
C PRO A 181 0.82 -6.19 -9.55
N ARG A 182 1.41 -5.07 -9.18
CA ARG A 182 2.84 -4.79 -9.31
C ARG A 182 3.39 -4.33 -7.95
N PHE A 183 4.69 -4.40 -7.76
CA PHE A 183 5.34 -4.12 -6.50
C PHE A 183 6.33 -2.96 -6.62
N ALA A 184 6.15 -1.94 -5.80
CA ALA A 184 7.18 -0.95 -5.56
C ALA A 184 8.10 -1.44 -4.44
N ALA A 185 9.38 -1.63 -4.73
CA ALA A 185 10.38 -1.95 -3.72
C ALA A 185 10.65 -0.70 -2.87
N LEU A 186 10.40 -0.77 -1.57
CA LEU A 186 10.77 0.28 -0.63
C LEU A 186 12.28 0.21 -0.31
N MET A 187 12.80 1.17 0.45
CA MET A 187 14.24 1.28 0.69
C MET A 187 14.85 -0.03 1.20
N SER A 188 14.26 -0.64 2.22
CA SER A 188 14.74 -1.91 2.79
C SER A 188 14.83 -3.04 1.76
N ALA A 189 13.86 -3.14 0.85
CA ALA A 189 13.88 -4.14 -0.22
C ALA A 189 14.96 -3.84 -1.26
N ARG A 190 15.11 -2.56 -1.65
CA ARG A 190 16.15 -2.15 -2.60
C ARG A 190 17.55 -2.47 -2.10
N GLU A 191 17.82 -2.17 -0.84
CA GLU A 191 19.11 -2.44 -0.21
C GLU A 191 19.38 -3.94 -0.05
N ARG A 192 18.44 -4.67 0.56
CA ARG A 192 18.61 -6.09 0.87
C ARG A 192 18.66 -7.00 -0.35
N LEU A 193 17.92 -6.67 -1.40
CA LEU A 193 17.87 -7.46 -2.63
C LEU A 193 18.71 -6.86 -3.75
N SER A 194 19.51 -5.83 -3.50
CA SER A 194 20.35 -5.13 -4.49
C SER A 194 19.56 -4.70 -5.74
N LEU A 195 18.32 -4.27 -5.55
CA LEU A 195 17.47 -3.81 -6.63
C LEU A 195 17.88 -2.39 -7.07
N GLN A 196 17.74 -2.10 -8.36
CA GLN A 196 18.07 -0.79 -8.89
C GLN A 196 17.25 0.31 -8.21
N GLN A 197 17.84 1.49 -8.03
CA GLN A 197 17.24 2.61 -7.28
C GLN A 197 16.06 3.30 -8.01
N GLN A 198 15.77 2.95 -9.26
CA GLN A 198 14.67 3.56 -10.00
C GLN A 198 13.32 3.01 -9.49
N PRO A 199 12.28 3.86 -9.41
CA PRO A 199 10.96 3.49 -8.92
C PRO A 199 10.14 2.72 -9.96
N ALA A 200 10.74 1.71 -10.59
CA ALA A 200 10.01 0.83 -11.50
C ALA A 200 9.14 -0.13 -10.67
N LEU A 201 7.88 -0.26 -11.06
CA LEU A 201 7.01 -1.30 -10.53
C LEU A 201 7.47 -2.66 -11.06
N LEU A 202 7.76 -3.57 -10.14
CA LEU A 202 8.26 -4.91 -10.41
C LEU A 202 7.12 -5.91 -10.58
N ASP A 203 7.33 -6.94 -11.37
CA ASP A 203 6.42 -8.09 -11.40
C ASP A 203 6.66 -8.96 -10.16
N GLY A 204 5.59 -9.50 -9.57
CA GLY A 204 5.70 -10.39 -8.41
C GLY A 204 6.53 -11.64 -8.70
N ALA A 205 6.53 -12.13 -9.95
CA ALA A 205 7.33 -13.28 -10.36
C ALA A 205 8.84 -13.00 -10.28
N ASP A 206 9.27 -11.78 -10.64
CA ASP A 206 10.68 -11.38 -10.62
C ASP A 206 11.23 -11.26 -9.19
N LEU A 207 10.36 -11.11 -8.20
CA LEU A 207 10.71 -10.98 -6.79
C LEU A 207 10.85 -12.31 -6.05
N ILE A 208 10.28 -13.40 -6.58
CA ILE A 208 10.25 -14.70 -5.87
C ILE A 208 11.65 -15.22 -5.56
N GLU A 209 12.53 -15.35 -6.54
CA GLU A 209 13.87 -15.90 -6.31
C GLU A 209 14.76 -15.00 -5.45
N PRO A 210 14.83 -13.66 -5.65
CA PRO A 210 15.55 -12.80 -4.73
C PRO A 210 15.03 -12.89 -3.28
N LEU A 211 13.70 -12.97 -3.08
CA LEU A 211 13.11 -13.12 -1.75
C LEU A 211 13.43 -14.48 -1.12
N ARG A 212 13.40 -15.57 -1.89
CA ARG A 212 13.80 -16.90 -1.43
C ARG A 212 15.25 -16.92 -0.92
N ALA A 213 16.16 -16.33 -1.69
CA ALA A 213 17.55 -16.23 -1.30
C ALA A 213 17.72 -15.44 0.02
N ALA A 214 17.06 -14.30 0.13
CA ALA A 214 17.10 -13.45 1.33
C ALA A 214 16.45 -14.14 2.55
N VAL A 215 15.34 -14.84 2.37
CA VAL A 215 14.67 -15.59 3.46
C VAL A 215 15.55 -16.76 3.94
N ARG A 216 16.19 -17.52 3.03
CA ARG A 216 17.14 -18.59 3.44
C ARG A 216 18.30 -18.03 4.25
N ALA A 217 18.88 -16.90 3.80
CA ALA A 217 19.95 -16.23 4.52
C ALA A 217 19.50 -15.73 5.91
N GLY A 218 18.31 -15.11 5.99
CA GLY A 218 17.73 -14.68 7.25
C GLY A 218 17.47 -15.82 8.22
N LEU A 219 16.90 -16.93 7.76
CA LEU A 219 16.67 -18.12 8.61
C LEU A 219 17.97 -18.77 9.08
N ALA A 220 19.05 -18.71 8.30
CA ALA A 220 20.35 -19.23 8.69
C ALA A 220 21.02 -18.38 9.76
N SER A 221 20.78 -17.07 9.81
CA SER A 221 21.36 -16.16 10.81
C SER A 221 20.74 -16.28 12.21
N PHE A 222 19.63 -16.98 12.38
CA PHE A 222 18.96 -17.24 13.66
C PHE A 222 19.32 -18.62 14.26
N ARG A 223 20.21 -19.36 13.65
CA ARG A 223 20.74 -20.64 14.17
C ARG A 223 22.11 -20.44 14.81
#